data_b782791754e72293c5eb7e6d6d2559e7
#
_entry.id   b782791754e72293c5eb7e6d6d2559e7
#
_cell.length_a   1.000
_cell.length_b   1.000
_cell.length_c   1.000
_cell.angle_alpha   90.00
_cell.angle_beta   90.00
_cell.angle_gamma   90.00
#
_symmetry.space_group_name_H-M   'P 1'
#
loop_
_entity.id
_entity.type
_entity.pdbx_description
1 polymer ?
#
loop_
_entity_poly.entity_id
_entity_poly.type
_entity_poly.pdbx_seq_one_letter_code
_entity_poly.pdbx_strand_id
1 'polypeptide(L)'
;ALWKIREEQLFRRGAENVRHAAGGIKKINSQELVHLNQLMTETSDEPWRFEPVEITIPGGQTHHFNLVSNPINRARDICGQALQIAGNGEPRKAALYLYTELVLAHLFKDANRRTAVLATLWILENDGIRVDENTLLNIPLGDLRDDADRKTFEEKFRALVGDA
;
A
#
# COMPACT_ATOMS: atom_id res chain seq x y z
N ALA A 1 -0.97 -23.69 -6.64
CA ALA A 1 -1.66 -23.84 -5.38
C ALA A 1 -2.97 -23.04 -5.39
N LEU A 2 -4.03 -23.62 -4.84
CA LEU A 2 -5.35 -23.01 -4.84
C LEU A 2 -5.40 -21.71 -4.04
N TRP A 3 -4.65 -21.63 -2.95
CA TRP A 3 -4.59 -20.42 -2.13
C TRP A 3 -3.98 -19.24 -2.90
N LYS A 4 -3.00 -19.49 -3.74
CA LYS A 4 -2.38 -18.45 -4.57
C LYS A 4 -3.35 -17.91 -5.62
N ILE A 5 -4.11 -18.80 -6.27
CA ILE A 5 -5.16 -18.42 -7.23
C ILE A 5 -6.21 -17.55 -6.51
N ARG A 6 -6.59 -17.94 -5.30
CA ARG A 6 -7.56 -17.19 -4.52
C ARG A 6 -7.04 -15.80 -4.16
N GLU A 7 -5.79 -15.69 -3.73
CA GLU A 7 -5.16 -14.41 -3.43
C GLU A 7 -5.16 -13.48 -4.66
N GLU A 8 -4.82 -14.02 -5.82
CA GLU A 8 -4.83 -13.25 -7.07
C GLU A 8 -6.22 -12.74 -7.43
N GLN A 9 -7.25 -13.58 -7.24
CA GLN A 9 -8.64 -13.20 -7.48
C GLN A 9 -9.09 -12.08 -6.53
N LEU A 10 -8.74 -12.20 -5.25
CA LEU A 10 -9.07 -11.18 -4.25
C LEU A 10 -8.38 -9.85 -4.56
N PHE A 11 -7.14 -9.91 -4.98
CA PHE A 11 -6.37 -8.72 -5.33
C PHE A 11 -6.98 -8.00 -6.54
N ARG A 12 -7.35 -8.74 -7.57
CA ARG A 12 -8.05 -8.19 -8.74
C ARG A 12 -9.37 -7.54 -8.34
N ARG A 13 -10.15 -8.23 -7.52
CA ARG A 13 -11.43 -7.70 -7.02
C ARG A 13 -11.21 -6.42 -6.20
N GLY A 14 -10.18 -6.39 -5.37
CA GLY A 14 -9.81 -5.20 -4.62
C GLY A 14 -9.50 -4.03 -5.54
N ALA A 15 -8.73 -4.25 -6.60
CA ALA A 15 -8.40 -3.22 -7.56
C ALA A 15 -9.65 -2.69 -8.28
N GLU A 16 -10.57 -3.57 -8.67
CA GLU A 16 -11.85 -3.18 -9.28
C GLU A 16 -12.69 -2.33 -8.33
N ASN A 17 -12.77 -2.74 -7.06
CA ASN A 17 -13.51 -2.00 -6.04
C ASN A 17 -12.91 -0.61 -5.82
N VAL A 18 -11.59 -0.52 -5.77
CA VAL A 18 -10.88 0.76 -5.62
C VAL A 18 -11.18 1.68 -6.81
N ARG A 19 -11.09 1.18 -8.02
CA ARG A 19 -11.38 1.98 -9.22
C ARG A 19 -12.79 2.51 -9.22
N HIS A 20 -13.75 1.68 -8.78
CA HIS A 20 -15.13 2.11 -8.67
C HIS A 20 -15.31 3.20 -7.60
N ALA A 21 -14.76 2.99 -6.41
CA ALA A 21 -14.86 3.94 -5.30
C ALA A 21 -14.14 5.26 -5.60
N ALA A 22 -12.95 5.17 -6.19
CA ALA A 22 -12.13 6.35 -6.49
C ALA A 22 -12.68 7.20 -7.64
N GLY A 23 -13.59 6.64 -8.46
CA GLY A 23 -14.29 7.40 -9.49
C GLY A 23 -15.26 8.45 -8.93
N GLY A 24 -15.62 8.33 -7.64
CA GLY A 24 -16.42 9.31 -6.93
C GLY A 24 -15.56 10.30 -6.15
N ILE A 25 -16.17 10.94 -5.17
CA ILE A 25 -15.49 11.92 -4.29
C ILE A 25 -14.81 11.25 -3.09
N LYS A 26 -14.98 9.95 -2.92
CA LYS A 26 -14.48 9.23 -1.76
C LYS A 26 -12.95 9.14 -1.77
N LYS A 27 -12.34 9.42 -0.63
CA LYS A 27 -10.90 9.41 -0.46
C LYS A 27 -10.47 8.25 0.44
N ILE A 28 -9.24 7.78 0.25
CA ILE A 28 -8.65 6.77 1.14
C ILE A 28 -8.54 7.32 2.56
N ASN A 29 -8.79 6.45 3.55
CA ASN A 29 -8.62 6.77 4.96
C ASN A 29 -8.31 5.49 5.74
N SER A 30 -8.11 5.59 7.05
CA SER A 30 -7.75 4.43 7.86
C SER A 30 -8.83 3.34 7.85
N GLN A 31 -10.11 3.73 7.81
CA GLN A 31 -11.22 2.79 7.77
C GLN A 31 -11.25 2.03 6.44
N GLU A 32 -11.02 2.72 5.34
CA GLU A 32 -10.94 2.08 4.01
C GLU A 32 -9.73 1.16 3.91
N LEU A 33 -8.61 1.51 4.56
CA LEU A 33 -7.46 0.60 4.65
C LEU A 33 -7.84 -0.72 5.33
N VAL A 34 -8.62 -0.65 6.40
CA VAL A 34 -9.14 -1.85 7.08
C VAL A 34 -9.97 -2.69 6.12
N HIS A 35 -10.90 -2.06 5.41
CA HIS A 35 -11.78 -2.76 4.47
C HIS A 35 -10.98 -3.44 3.36
N LEU A 36 -9.98 -2.77 2.80
CA LEU A 36 -9.11 -3.34 1.78
C LEU A 36 -8.32 -4.53 2.32
N ASN A 37 -7.78 -4.40 3.53
CA ASN A 37 -7.03 -5.48 4.16
C ASN A 37 -7.93 -6.69 4.44
N GLN A 38 -9.12 -6.46 4.98
CA GLN A 38 -10.08 -7.53 5.27
C GLN A 38 -10.52 -8.25 3.99
N LEU A 39 -10.64 -7.53 2.88
CA LEU A 39 -10.92 -8.14 1.59
C LEU A 39 -9.78 -9.08 1.16
N MET A 40 -8.53 -8.65 1.35
CA MET A 40 -7.35 -9.46 0.99
C MET A 40 -7.21 -10.71 1.86
N THR A 41 -7.57 -10.61 3.14
CA THR A 41 -7.42 -11.72 4.10
C THR A 41 -8.69 -12.56 4.26
N GLU A 42 -9.79 -12.15 3.64
CA GLU A 42 -11.10 -12.81 3.74
C GLU A 42 -11.57 -12.98 5.18
N THR A 43 -11.35 -11.98 6.02
CA THR A 43 -11.78 -12.01 7.42
C THR A 43 -12.36 -10.66 7.82
N SER A 44 -13.27 -10.70 8.80
CA SER A 44 -13.78 -9.49 9.47
C SER A 44 -13.09 -9.25 10.81
N ASP A 45 -12.08 -10.07 11.16
CA ASP A 45 -11.33 -9.91 12.37
C ASP A 45 -10.51 -8.63 12.38
N GLU A 46 -10.07 -8.21 13.56
CA GLU A 46 -9.23 -7.03 13.71
C GLU A 46 -7.92 -7.19 12.93
N PRO A 47 -7.65 -6.32 11.95
CA PRO A 47 -6.49 -6.49 11.08
C PRO A 47 -5.20 -5.85 11.61
N TRP A 48 -5.30 -4.96 12.62
CA TRP A 48 -4.16 -4.18 13.10
C TRP A 48 -3.14 -5.05 13.82
N ARG A 49 -1.86 -4.76 13.58
CA ARG A 49 -0.76 -5.44 14.24
C ARG A 49 -0.39 -4.68 15.51
N PHE A 50 -0.45 -5.38 16.65
CA PHE A 50 -0.09 -4.83 17.95
C PHE A 50 1.18 -5.47 18.52
N GLU A 51 1.93 -6.26 17.73
CA GLU A 51 3.15 -6.92 18.15
C GLU A 51 4.28 -6.66 17.16
N PRO A 52 5.56 -6.60 17.63
CA PRO A 52 6.69 -6.61 16.73
C PRO A 52 6.72 -7.86 15.87
N VAL A 53 7.25 -7.76 14.67
CA VAL A 53 7.33 -8.90 13.75
C VAL A 53 8.65 -8.89 13.00
N GLU A 54 9.13 -10.08 12.65
CA GLU A 54 10.27 -10.27 11.76
C GLU A 54 9.78 -10.89 10.47
N ILE A 55 10.28 -10.37 9.35
CA ILE A 55 9.94 -10.89 8.03
C ILE A 55 11.23 -11.16 7.27
N THR A 56 11.34 -12.36 6.70
CA THR A 56 12.43 -12.68 5.80
C THR A 56 12.06 -12.22 4.40
N ILE A 57 12.85 -11.31 3.84
CA ILE A 57 12.66 -10.81 2.49
C ILE A 57 13.41 -11.63 1.48
N PRO A 58 13.11 -11.52 0.16
CA PRO A 58 13.92 -12.17 -0.88
C PRO A 58 15.39 -11.80 -0.73
N GLY A 59 16.26 -12.82 -0.75
CA GLY A 59 17.69 -12.67 -0.47
C GLY A 59 18.10 -13.15 0.92
N GLY A 60 17.14 -13.57 1.76
CA GLY A 60 17.42 -14.19 3.05
C GLY A 60 17.60 -13.22 4.22
N GLN A 61 17.52 -11.91 3.99
CA GLN A 61 17.60 -10.92 5.06
C GLN A 61 16.33 -10.91 5.89
N THR A 62 16.49 -10.68 7.19
CA THR A 62 15.36 -10.56 8.12
C THR A 62 15.17 -9.09 8.48
N HIS A 63 13.94 -8.60 8.29
CA HIS A 63 13.55 -7.26 8.68
C HIS A 63 12.74 -7.30 9.96
N HIS A 64 13.12 -6.45 10.92
CA HIS A 64 12.36 -6.21 12.14
C HIS A 64 11.41 -5.04 11.92
N PHE A 65 10.14 -5.26 12.21
CA PHE A 65 9.15 -4.19 12.25
C PHE A 65 8.75 -3.98 13.70
N ASN A 66 9.25 -2.93 14.30
CA ASN A 66 8.90 -2.56 15.65
C ASN A 66 7.41 -2.22 15.76
N LEU A 67 6.87 -2.37 16.95
CA LEU A 67 5.52 -1.94 17.21
C LEU A 67 5.44 -0.42 17.08
N VAL A 68 4.51 0.08 16.26
CA VAL A 68 4.12 1.48 16.34
C VAL A 68 3.20 1.65 17.53
N SER A 69 3.31 2.76 18.25
CA SER A 69 2.58 2.98 19.50
C SER A 69 1.06 2.85 19.32
N ASN A 70 0.55 3.23 18.15
CA ASN A 70 -0.85 3.05 17.81
C ASN A 70 -0.99 2.93 16.28
N PRO A 71 -1.23 1.72 15.76
CA PRO A 71 -1.30 1.52 14.31
C PRO A 71 -2.45 2.29 13.64
N ILE A 72 -3.56 2.49 14.35
CA ILE A 72 -4.70 3.23 13.80
C ILE A 72 -4.32 4.71 13.63
N ASN A 73 -3.69 5.32 14.61
CA ASN A 73 -3.22 6.70 14.53
C ASN A 73 -2.15 6.85 13.44
N ARG A 74 -1.25 5.87 13.33
CA ARG A 74 -0.23 5.89 12.28
C ARG A 74 -0.86 5.81 10.89
N ALA A 75 -1.89 4.98 10.71
CA ALA A 75 -2.63 4.90 9.46
C ALA A 75 -3.31 6.22 9.11
N ARG A 76 -3.92 6.88 10.11
CA ARG A 76 -4.55 8.20 9.92
C ARG A 76 -3.53 9.24 9.49
N ASP A 77 -2.37 9.26 10.13
CA ASP A 77 -1.29 10.20 9.80
C ASP A 77 -0.78 9.99 8.39
N ILE A 78 -0.53 8.74 8.01
CA ILE A 78 -0.06 8.40 6.66
C ILE A 78 -1.09 8.82 5.61
N CYS A 79 -2.34 8.43 5.78
CA CYS A 79 -3.41 8.79 4.84
C CYS A 79 -3.61 10.30 4.77
N GLY A 80 -3.63 10.97 5.92
CA GLY A 80 -3.81 12.42 5.98
C GLY A 80 -2.69 13.17 5.26
N GLN A 81 -1.44 12.77 5.47
CA GLN A 81 -0.30 13.38 4.81
C GLN A 81 -0.32 13.13 3.30
N ALA A 82 -0.66 11.91 2.87
CA ALA A 82 -0.79 11.58 1.46
C ALA A 82 -1.87 12.43 0.78
N LEU A 83 -3.02 12.57 1.42
CA LEU A 83 -4.12 13.39 0.89
C LEU A 83 -3.73 14.88 0.81
N GLN A 84 -2.95 15.37 1.76
CA GLN A 84 -2.44 16.73 1.72
C GLN A 84 -1.52 16.96 0.53
N ILE A 85 -0.60 16.02 0.28
CA ILE A 85 0.30 16.08 -0.87
C ILE A 85 -0.50 16.06 -2.18
N ALA A 86 -1.49 15.17 -2.28
CA ALA A 86 -2.36 15.08 -3.45
C ALA A 86 -3.18 16.37 -3.64
N GLY A 87 -3.69 16.95 -2.54
CA GLY A 87 -4.43 18.20 -2.56
C GLY A 87 -3.60 19.39 -3.03
N ASN A 88 -2.28 19.32 -2.90
CA ASN A 88 -1.36 20.32 -3.41
C ASN A 88 -1.02 20.14 -4.91
N GLY A 89 -1.70 19.22 -5.58
CA GLY A 89 -1.50 18.99 -7.01
C GLY A 89 -0.38 18.01 -7.34
N GLU A 90 0.05 17.20 -6.38
CA GLU A 90 1.15 16.23 -6.56
C GLU A 90 0.67 14.78 -6.30
N PRO A 91 -0.28 14.25 -7.10
CA PRO A 91 -0.86 12.93 -6.83
C PRO A 91 0.15 11.79 -6.94
N ARG A 92 1.12 11.87 -7.83
CA ARG A 92 2.15 10.83 -7.99
C ARG A 92 3.10 10.80 -6.81
N LYS A 93 3.46 11.97 -6.30
CA LYS A 93 4.27 12.11 -5.09
C LYS A 93 3.50 11.58 -3.87
N ALA A 94 2.21 11.89 -3.79
CA ALA A 94 1.33 11.36 -2.73
C ALA A 94 1.27 9.83 -2.76
N ALA A 95 1.14 9.26 -3.96
CA ALA A 95 1.09 7.80 -4.14
C ALA A 95 2.40 7.13 -3.71
N LEU A 96 3.53 7.69 -4.08
CA LEU A 96 4.84 7.17 -3.66
C LEU A 96 4.99 7.23 -2.14
N TYR A 97 4.62 8.35 -1.54
CA TYR A 97 4.64 8.52 -0.09
C TYR A 97 3.76 7.47 0.60
N LEU A 98 2.51 7.35 0.15
CA LEU A 98 1.56 6.41 0.74
C LEU A 98 2.07 4.97 0.67
N TYR A 99 2.54 4.55 -0.51
CA TYR A 99 3.03 3.19 -0.71
C TYR A 99 4.22 2.89 0.18
N THR A 100 5.25 3.73 0.15
CA THR A 100 6.47 3.50 0.92
C THR A 100 6.22 3.55 2.43
N GLU A 101 5.42 4.49 2.90
CA GLU A 101 5.11 4.60 4.33
C GLU A 101 4.27 3.43 4.83
N LEU A 102 3.30 2.96 4.06
CA LEU A 102 2.51 1.80 4.44
C LEU A 102 3.35 0.52 4.48
N VAL A 103 4.22 0.33 3.50
CA VAL A 103 5.12 -0.83 3.49
C VAL A 103 6.06 -0.80 4.69
N LEU A 104 6.67 0.37 4.98
CA LEU A 104 7.60 0.52 6.09
C LEU A 104 6.93 0.36 7.45
N ALA A 105 5.71 0.86 7.59
CA ALA A 105 4.99 0.80 8.87
C ALA A 105 4.51 -0.60 9.21
N HIS A 106 4.22 -1.42 8.20
CA HIS A 106 3.72 -2.79 8.38
C HIS A 106 2.60 -2.87 9.42
N LEU A 107 1.51 -2.14 9.15
CA LEU A 107 0.46 -1.88 10.14
C LEU A 107 -0.44 -3.07 10.42
N PHE A 108 -0.54 -4.01 9.49
CA PHE A 108 -1.47 -5.12 9.55
C PHE A 108 -0.77 -6.43 9.89
N LYS A 109 -1.54 -7.40 10.36
CA LYS A 109 -1.04 -8.74 10.66
C LYS A 109 -0.61 -9.49 9.39
N ASP A 110 -1.27 -9.21 8.26
CA ASP A 110 -1.03 -9.86 6.98
C ASP A 110 -1.44 -8.95 5.82
N ALA A 111 -1.03 -9.32 4.60
CA ALA A 111 -1.41 -8.63 3.35
C ALA A 111 -1.02 -7.15 3.31
N ASN A 112 0.05 -6.75 3.99
CA ASN A 112 0.49 -5.36 4.05
C ASN A 112 0.81 -4.79 2.68
N ARG A 113 1.55 -5.52 1.85
CA ARG A 113 1.97 -5.04 0.54
C ARG A 113 0.79 -4.92 -0.42
N ARG A 114 -0.08 -5.94 -0.48
CA ARG A 114 -1.27 -5.89 -1.35
C ARG A 114 -2.20 -4.76 -0.95
N THR A 115 -2.41 -4.57 0.34
CA THR A 115 -3.22 -3.47 0.86
C THR A 115 -2.61 -2.11 0.49
N ALA A 116 -1.29 -1.98 0.62
CA ALA A 116 -0.58 -0.75 0.24
C ALA A 116 -0.71 -0.46 -1.26
N VAL A 117 -0.62 -1.47 -2.11
CA VAL A 117 -0.85 -1.31 -3.55
C VAL A 117 -2.26 -0.77 -3.81
N LEU A 118 -3.28 -1.38 -3.22
CA LEU A 118 -4.67 -0.96 -3.43
C LEU A 118 -4.92 0.48 -2.95
N ALA A 119 -4.37 0.86 -1.81
CA ALA A 119 -4.47 2.23 -1.31
C ALA A 119 -3.78 3.23 -2.26
N THR A 120 -2.64 2.84 -2.81
CA THR A 120 -1.90 3.66 -3.77
C THR A 120 -2.68 3.86 -5.07
N LEU A 121 -3.30 2.79 -5.57
CA LEU A 121 -4.20 2.88 -6.72
C LEU A 121 -5.33 3.88 -6.47
N TRP A 122 -5.86 3.91 -5.25
CA TRP A 122 -6.96 4.82 -4.90
C TRP A 122 -6.56 6.28 -5.11
N ILE A 123 -5.42 6.68 -4.56
CA ILE A 123 -4.93 8.06 -4.74
C ILE A 123 -4.70 8.37 -6.22
N LEU A 124 -4.11 7.45 -6.97
CA LEU A 124 -3.86 7.65 -8.40
C LEU A 124 -5.16 7.75 -9.19
N GLU A 125 -6.11 6.87 -8.93
CA GLU A 125 -7.40 6.87 -9.62
C GLU A 125 -8.24 8.10 -9.30
N ASN A 126 -8.16 8.64 -8.10
CA ASN A 126 -8.82 9.91 -7.76
C ASN A 126 -8.40 11.03 -8.72
N ASP A 127 -7.22 10.92 -9.30
CA ASP A 127 -6.65 11.92 -10.21
C ASP A 127 -6.62 11.44 -11.66
N GLY A 128 -7.31 10.35 -11.96
CA GLY A 128 -7.42 9.81 -13.30
C GLY A 128 -6.19 9.08 -13.81
N ILE A 129 -5.26 8.70 -12.92
CA ILE A 129 -4.05 7.98 -13.27
C ILE A 129 -4.28 6.49 -13.05
N ARG A 130 -4.31 5.73 -14.14
CA ARG A 130 -4.53 4.29 -14.07
C ARG A 130 -3.21 3.53 -14.17
N VAL A 131 -3.01 2.64 -13.20
CA VAL A 131 -1.84 1.75 -13.14
C VAL A 131 -2.35 0.33 -12.89
N ASP A 132 -1.74 -0.65 -13.54
CA ASP A 132 -2.07 -2.04 -13.30
C ASP A 132 -1.59 -2.48 -11.93
N GLU A 133 -2.45 -3.11 -11.14
CA GLU A 133 -2.15 -3.53 -9.77
C GLU A 133 -1.01 -4.54 -9.70
N ASN A 134 -0.94 -5.48 -10.64
CA ASN A 134 0.11 -6.50 -10.65
C ASN A 134 1.45 -5.88 -11.04
N THR A 135 1.47 -4.93 -11.95
CA THR A 135 2.70 -4.24 -12.33
C THR A 135 3.29 -3.49 -11.15
N LEU A 136 2.43 -2.79 -10.38
CA LEU A 136 2.89 -2.10 -9.17
C LEU A 136 3.37 -3.09 -8.10
N LEU A 137 2.59 -4.16 -7.86
CA LEU A 137 2.95 -5.17 -6.87
C LEU A 137 4.30 -5.84 -7.19
N ASN A 138 4.62 -6.00 -8.46
CA ASN A 138 5.82 -6.70 -8.92
C ASN A 138 7.08 -5.82 -9.01
N ILE A 139 7.00 -4.53 -8.72
CA ILE A 139 8.20 -3.71 -8.59
C ILE A 139 8.99 -4.22 -7.37
N PRO A 140 10.25 -4.65 -7.53
CA PRO A 140 11.03 -5.10 -6.39
C PRO A 140 11.22 -3.99 -5.37
N LEU A 141 10.92 -4.29 -4.10
CA LEU A 141 11.07 -3.30 -3.03
C LEU A 141 12.51 -3.19 -2.53
N GLY A 142 13.24 -4.31 -2.52
CA GLY A 142 14.50 -4.37 -1.81
C GLY A 142 14.30 -4.05 -0.33
N ASP A 143 15.23 -3.34 0.26
CA ASP A 143 15.07 -2.77 1.60
C ASP A 143 14.83 -1.27 1.49
N LEU A 144 13.60 -0.83 1.69
CA LEU A 144 13.25 0.59 1.61
C LEU A 144 13.93 1.45 2.69
N ARG A 145 14.55 0.82 3.68
CA ARG A 145 15.36 1.52 4.70
C ARG A 145 16.80 1.75 4.23
N ASP A 146 17.21 1.07 3.18
CA ASP A 146 18.50 1.28 2.54
C ASP A 146 18.37 2.34 1.44
N ASP A 147 19.23 3.37 1.47
CA ASP A 147 19.12 4.51 0.55
C ASP A 147 19.23 4.10 -0.92
N ALA A 148 20.14 3.17 -1.23
CA ALA A 148 20.35 2.72 -2.61
C ALA A 148 19.14 1.94 -3.13
N ASP A 149 18.62 1.01 -2.32
CA ASP A 149 17.44 0.22 -2.68
C ASP A 149 16.21 1.11 -2.82
N ARG A 150 16.05 2.06 -1.90
CA ARG A 150 14.94 3.00 -1.94
C ARG A 150 14.97 3.85 -3.20
N LYS A 151 16.13 4.36 -3.57
CA LYS A 151 16.30 5.14 -4.80
C LYS A 151 15.93 4.32 -6.03
N THR A 152 16.40 3.08 -6.10
CA THR A 152 16.08 2.16 -7.20
C THR A 152 14.58 1.92 -7.29
N PHE A 153 13.92 1.67 -6.17
CA PHE A 153 12.47 1.50 -6.12
C PHE A 153 11.74 2.77 -6.59
N GLU A 154 12.13 3.93 -6.08
CA GLU A 154 11.49 5.19 -6.44
C GLU A 154 11.62 5.49 -7.94
N GLU A 155 12.76 5.20 -8.54
CA GLU A 155 12.96 5.37 -9.99
C GLU A 155 12.00 4.49 -10.79
N LYS A 156 11.85 3.22 -10.40
CA LYS A 156 10.93 2.28 -11.06
C LYS A 156 9.47 2.68 -10.85
N PHE A 157 9.14 3.14 -9.65
CA PHE A 157 7.78 3.64 -9.36
C PHE A 157 7.45 4.84 -10.25
N ARG A 158 8.34 5.81 -10.35
CA ARG A 158 8.14 6.99 -11.20
C ARG A 158 8.03 6.61 -12.67
N ALA A 159 8.82 5.65 -13.13
CA ALA A 159 8.73 5.17 -14.51
C ALA A 159 7.35 4.56 -14.80
N LEU A 160 6.74 3.92 -13.80
CA LEU A 160 5.42 3.32 -13.94
C LEU A 160 4.30 4.36 -13.92
N VAL A 161 4.35 5.32 -13.00
CA VAL A 161 3.24 6.28 -12.77
C VAL A 161 3.42 7.60 -13.52
N GLY A 162 4.60 7.87 -14.03
CA GLY A 162 4.97 9.14 -14.64
C GLY A 162 5.61 10.11 -13.65
N ASP A 163 6.28 11.15 -14.17
CA ASP A 163 7.09 12.08 -13.39
C ASP A 163 6.36 13.37 -13.01
N ALA A 164 5.26 13.65 -13.61
CA ALA A 164 4.59 14.94 -13.40
C ALA A 164 3.43 14.86 -12.41
#